data_9185e691f7e3b7439f94742a214f0fe7
#
_entry.id   9185e691f7e3b7439f94742a214f0fe7
#
_cell.length_a   1.000
_cell.length_b   1.000
_cell.length_c   1.000
_cell.angle_alpha   90.00
_cell.angle_beta   90.00
_cell.angle_gamma   90.00
#
_symmetry.space_group_name_H-M   'P 1'
#
loop_
_entity.id
_entity.type
_entity.pdbx_description
1 polymer ?
#
loop_
_entity_poly.entity_id
_entity_poly.type
_entity_poly.pdbx_seq_one_letter_code
_entity_poly.pdbx_strand_id
1 'polypeptide(L)'
;MTMLKLEIRLDENKIREEGKYAPDHLNRTLIKAFEKEQLDYRSEPDGTLVFAGRGRAKDYGCFGKLITALRKQLWFMEYVERWVWFNSDDGEDENDFAVEDVLRHYTNRVSAV
;
A
#
# COMPACT_ATOMS: atom_id res chain seq x y z
N MET A 1 -8.01 -20.36 -1.94
CA MET A 1 -8.50 -18.98 -1.83
C MET A 1 -7.33 -18.02 -2.01
N THR A 2 -7.49 -17.05 -2.89
CA THR A 2 -6.46 -16.04 -3.14
C THR A 2 -6.40 -15.04 -1.99
N MET A 3 -5.21 -14.84 -1.45
CA MET A 3 -4.94 -13.80 -0.48
C MET A 3 -4.16 -12.67 -1.16
N LEU A 4 -4.72 -11.47 -1.13
CA LEU A 4 -4.09 -10.27 -1.68
C LEU A 4 -3.87 -9.26 -0.57
N LYS A 5 -2.69 -8.68 -0.51
CA LYS A 5 -2.33 -7.75 0.55
C LYS A 5 -1.38 -6.69 0.00
N LEU A 6 -1.57 -5.45 0.46
CA LEU A 6 -0.70 -4.34 0.10
C LEU A 6 -0.28 -3.61 1.36
N GLU A 7 1.01 -3.44 1.57
CA GLU A 7 1.56 -2.70 2.70
C GLU A 7 2.07 -1.35 2.23
N ILE A 8 1.65 -0.30 2.93
CA ILE A 8 2.07 1.08 2.63
C ILE A 8 2.46 1.76 3.93
N ARG A 9 3.62 2.41 3.93
CA ARG A 9 4.03 3.29 5.02
C ARG A 9 4.57 4.59 4.47
N LEU A 10 4.05 5.70 4.98
CA LEU A 10 4.55 7.03 4.64
C LEU A 10 5.64 7.43 5.62
N ASP A 11 6.62 8.19 5.15
CA ASP A 11 7.68 8.76 5.98
C ASP A 11 7.11 9.95 6.75
N GLU A 12 6.54 9.67 7.93
CA GLU A 12 5.87 10.69 8.75
C GLU A 12 6.83 11.77 9.22
N ASN A 13 8.09 11.43 9.50
CA ASN A 13 9.09 12.42 9.90
C ASN A 13 9.34 13.44 8.79
N LYS A 14 9.47 12.98 7.56
CA LYS A 14 9.66 13.86 6.40
C LYS A 14 8.43 14.76 6.21
N ILE A 15 7.23 14.18 6.35
CA ILE A 15 5.97 14.95 6.23
C ILE A 15 5.94 16.09 7.26
N ARG A 16 6.27 15.79 8.52
CA ARG A 16 6.29 16.79 9.60
C ARG A 16 7.35 17.85 9.37
N GLU A 17 8.55 17.45 8.95
CA GLU A 17 9.66 18.38 8.72
C GLU A 17 9.36 19.37 7.60
N GLU A 18 8.72 18.91 6.53
CA GLU A 18 8.36 19.78 5.40
C GLU A 18 7.16 20.66 5.69
N GLY A 19 6.27 20.26 6.59
CA GLY A 19 5.16 21.08 7.07
C GLY A 19 4.07 21.37 6.06
N LYS A 20 4.04 20.70 4.91
CA LYS A 20 3.01 20.89 3.87
C LYS A 20 1.70 20.18 4.19
N TYR A 21 1.80 19.05 4.89
CA TYR A 21 0.66 18.17 5.21
C TYR A 21 0.77 17.65 6.63
N ALA A 22 -0.36 17.28 7.21
CA ALA A 22 -0.39 16.52 8.46
C ALA A 22 -0.31 15.02 8.11
N PRO A 23 0.56 14.22 8.77
CA PRO A 23 0.65 12.78 8.49
C PRO A 23 -0.69 12.06 8.60
N ASP A 24 -1.49 12.38 9.61
CA ASP A 24 -2.81 11.77 9.80
C ASP A 24 -3.75 12.04 8.63
N HIS A 25 -3.66 13.24 8.05
CA HIS A 25 -4.49 13.59 6.89
C HIS A 25 -4.16 12.72 5.68
N LEU A 26 -2.87 12.53 5.41
CA LEU A 26 -2.43 11.69 4.28
C LEU A 26 -2.77 10.22 4.50
N ASN A 27 -2.56 9.70 5.72
CA ASN A 27 -2.93 8.33 6.04
C ASN A 27 -4.44 8.11 5.90
N ARG A 28 -5.25 9.07 6.34
CA ARG A 28 -6.71 9.00 6.21
C ARG A 28 -7.14 9.02 4.74
N THR A 29 -6.46 9.80 3.91
CA THR A 29 -6.71 9.84 2.47
C THR A 29 -6.48 8.47 1.84
N LEU A 30 -5.39 7.79 2.23
CA LEU A 30 -5.11 6.42 1.77
C LEU A 30 -6.22 5.46 2.22
N ILE A 31 -6.55 5.47 3.50
CA ILE A 31 -7.56 4.58 4.06
C ILE A 31 -8.90 4.74 3.33
N LYS A 32 -9.33 5.97 3.11
CA LYS A 32 -10.59 6.25 2.41
C LYS A 32 -10.59 5.71 0.98
N ALA A 33 -9.48 5.82 0.27
CA ALA A 33 -9.38 5.32 -1.10
C ALA A 33 -9.58 3.80 -1.16
N PHE A 34 -9.00 3.07 -0.21
CA PHE A 34 -9.14 1.61 -0.15
C PHE A 34 -10.52 1.18 0.38
N GLU A 35 -11.07 1.91 1.36
CA GLU A 35 -12.42 1.64 1.86
C GLU A 35 -13.49 1.80 0.77
N LYS A 36 -13.31 2.76 -0.12
CA LYS A 36 -14.19 2.97 -1.27
C LYS A 36 -14.30 1.72 -2.15
N GLU A 37 -13.22 0.98 -2.25
CA GLU A 37 -13.17 -0.28 -3.01
C GLU A 37 -13.54 -1.48 -2.13
N GLN A 38 -14.01 -1.23 -0.91
CA GLN A 38 -14.45 -2.27 0.05
C GLN A 38 -13.32 -3.23 0.43
N LEU A 39 -12.10 -2.71 0.53
CA LEU A 39 -10.95 -3.45 1.02
C LEU A 39 -10.75 -3.18 2.52
N ASP A 40 -10.33 -4.21 3.24
CA ASP A 40 -10.07 -4.10 4.67
C ASP A 40 -8.70 -3.47 4.93
N TYR A 41 -8.54 -2.86 6.11
CA TYR A 41 -7.23 -2.36 6.50
C TYR A 41 -6.97 -2.57 7.99
N ARG A 42 -5.70 -2.54 8.35
CA ARG A 42 -5.25 -2.43 9.74
C ARG A 42 -3.98 -1.60 9.79
N SER A 43 -3.70 -1.00 10.96
CA SER A 43 -2.46 -0.27 11.22
C SER A 43 -1.52 -1.13 12.04
N GLU A 44 -0.24 -1.14 11.65
CA GLU A 44 0.81 -1.78 12.44
C GLU A 44 1.44 -0.75 13.39
N PRO A 45 2.14 -1.20 14.46
CA PRO A 45 2.76 -0.28 15.42
C PRO A 45 3.77 0.69 14.81
N ASP A 46 4.42 0.32 13.71
CA ASP A 46 5.42 1.16 13.02
C ASP A 46 4.79 2.17 12.05
N GLY A 47 3.46 2.25 12.00
CA GLY A 47 2.74 3.14 11.10
C GLY A 47 2.41 2.53 9.75
N THR A 48 2.80 1.28 9.48
CA THR A 48 2.46 0.61 8.22
C THR A 48 0.97 0.34 8.17
N LEU A 49 0.34 0.72 7.05
CA LEU A 49 -1.04 0.38 6.76
C LEU A 49 -1.05 -0.90 5.91
N VAL A 50 -1.82 -1.89 6.34
CA VAL A 50 -1.95 -3.16 5.63
C VAL A 50 -3.36 -3.23 5.08
N PHE A 51 -3.48 -3.25 3.75
CA PHE A 51 -4.76 -3.37 3.07
C PHE A 51 -4.90 -4.79 2.55
N ALA A 52 -6.05 -5.39 2.75
CA ALA A 52 -6.28 -6.79 2.41
C ALA A 52 -7.57 -6.97 1.60
N GLY A 53 -7.53 -7.92 0.67
CA GLY A 53 -8.70 -8.32 -0.09
C GLY A 53 -9.65 -9.17 0.76
N ARG A 54 -10.89 -9.30 0.30
CA ARG A 54 -11.94 -10.08 0.98
C ARG A 54 -12.22 -11.42 0.28
N GLY A 55 -11.31 -11.85 -0.59
CA GLY A 55 -11.49 -13.11 -1.33
C GLY A 55 -12.42 -13.00 -2.52
N ARG A 56 -12.70 -11.79 -3.01
CA ARG A 56 -13.57 -11.57 -4.17
C ARG A 56 -12.74 -11.54 -5.44
N ALA A 57 -13.34 -12.02 -6.56
CA ALA A 57 -12.67 -12.00 -7.86
C ALA A 57 -12.25 -10.58 -8.28
N LYS A 58 -13.01 -9.55 -7.89
CA LYS A 58 -12.72 -8.15 -8.25
C LYS A 58 -11.58 -7.53 -7.46
N ASP A 59 -11.13 -8.14 -6.36
CA ASP A 59 -10.13 -7.55 -5.47
C ASP A 59 -8.81 -7.29 -6.19
N TYR A 60 -8.36 -8.21 -7.02
CA TYR A 60 -7.13 -8.05 -7.79
C TYR A 60 -7.18 -6.77 -8.65
N GLY A 61 -8.28 -6.58 -9.37
CA GLY A 61 -8.48 -5.38 -10.19
C GLY A 61 -8.57 -4.11 -9.37
N CYS A 62 -9.19 -4.17 -8.18
CA CYS A 62 -9.27 -3.03 -7.27
C CYS A 62 -7.88 -2.59 -6.80
N PHE A 63 -7.03 -3.54 -6.39
CA PHE A 63 -5.66 -3.22 -6.02
C PHE A 63 -4.86 -2.64 -7.19
N GLY A 64 -4.97 -3.22 -8.38
CA GLY A 64 -4.29 -2.73 -9.56
C GLY A 64 -4.67 -1.29 -9.89
N LYS A 65 -5.96 -0.99 -9.83
CA LYS A 65 -6.48 0.36 -10.04
C LYS A 65 -5.92 1.36 -9.02
N LEU A 66 -5.90 0.96 -7.73
CA LEU A 66 -5.40 1.82 -6.66
C LEU A 66 -3.89 2.04 -6.77
N ILE A 67 -3.12 1.00 -7.06
CA ILE A 67 -1.67 1.11 -7.28
C ILE A 67 -1.38 2.08 -8.42
N THR A 68 -2.10 1.96 -9.53
CA THR A 68 -1.94 2.85 -10.68
C THR A 68 -2.31 4.29 -10.33
N ALA A 69 -3.37 4.49 -9.55
CA ALA A 69 -3.79 5.83 -9.12
C ALA A 69 -2.75 6.47 -8.19
N LEU A 70 -2.25 5.71 -7.22
CA LEU A 70 -1.26 6.21 -6.25
C LEU A 70 0.06 6.61 -6.92
N ARG A 71 0.50 5.86 -7.88
CA ARG A 71 1.72 6.14 -8.64
C ARG A 71 1.67 7.53 -9.30
N LYS A 72 0.47 8.03 -9.61
CA LYS A 72 0.27 9.33 -10.24
C LYS A 72 0.16 10.48 -9.26
N GLN A 73 0.13 10.20 -7.97
CA GLN A 73 0.02 11.22 -6.92
C GLN A 73 1.41 11.65 -6.47
N LEU A 74 1.76 12.92 -6.72
CA LEU A 74 3.08 13.44 -6.37
C LEU A 74 3.36 13.33 -4.87
N TRP A 75 2.36 13.69 -4.04
CA TRP A 75 2.53 13.62 -2.58
C TRP A 75 2.80 12.18 -2.11
N PHE A 76 2.13 11.20 -2.71
CA PHE A 76 2.34 9.81 -2.35
C PHE A 76 3.75 9.36 -2.71
N MET A 77 4.19 9.62 -3.94
CA MET A 77 5.52 9.22 -4.40
C MET A 77 6.63 9.94 -3.64
N GLU A 78 6.37 11.17 -3.16
CA GLU A 78 7.35 11.92 -2.37
C GLU A 78 7.54 11.35 -0.97
N TYR A 79 6.45 10.89 -0.33
CA TYR A 79 6.48 10.51 1.09
C TYR A 79 6.44 9.01 1.35
N VAL A 80 6.11 8.18 0.37
CA VAL A 80 6.06 6.73 0.59
C VAL A 80 7.46 6.19 0.84
N GLU A 81 7.62 5.42 1.94
CA GLU A 81 8.88 4.77 2.25
C GLU A 81 8.79 3.24 2.20
N ARG A 82 7.56 2.69 2.24
CA ARG A 82 7.31 1.25 2.08
C ARG A 82 6.05 1.05 1.25
N TRP A 83 6.16 0.28 0.18
CA TRP A 83 5.05 -0.01 -0.73
C TRP A 83 5.28 -1.39 -1.31
N VAL A 84 4.66 -2.41 -0.71
CA VAL A 84 4.94 -3.82 -1.02
C VAL A 84 3.64 -4.56 -1.29
N TRP A 85 3.61 -5.30 -2.38
CA TRP A 85 2.48 -6.11 -2.81
C TRP A 85 2.72 -7.58 -2.53
N PHE A 86 1.70 -8.24 -1.99
CA PHE A 86 1.73 -9.67 -1.69
C PHE A 86 0.57 -10.36 -2.40
N ASN A 87 0.87 -11.45 -3.10
CA ASN A 87 -0.12 -12.22 -3.86
C ASN A 87 0.12 -13.71 -3.67
N SER A 88 -0.82 -14.40 -3.02
CA SER A 88 -0.69 -15.84 -2.75
C SER A 88 -0.92 -16.72 -4.00
N ASP A 89 -1.59 -16.19 -5.03
CA ASP A 89 -1.81 -16.94 -6.28
C ASP A 89 -0.50 -17.20 -7.03
N ASP A 90 0.48 -16.33 -6.87
CA ASP A 90 1.79 -16.48 -7.53
C ASP A 90 2.79 -17.26 -6.67
N GLY A 91 2.38 -17.66 -5.46
CA GLY A 91 3.17 -18.49 -4.56
C GLY A 91 2.92 -19.98 -4.77
N GLU A 92 3.71 -20.82 -4.10
CA GLU A 92 3.59 -22.27 -4.20
C GLU A 92 2.41 -22.84 -3.40
N ASP A 93 1.99 -22.16 -2.32
CA ASP A 93 0.85 -22.56 -1.50
C ASP A 93 0.16 -21.33 -0.88
N GLU A 94 -0.89 -21.57 -0.07
CA GLU A 94 -1.71 -20.48 0.53
C GLU A 94 -0.92 -19.56 1.46
N ASN A 95 0.18 -20.05 2.03
CA ASN A 95 1.02 -19.29 2.96
C ASN A 95 2.25 -18.70 2.29
N ASP A 96 2.46 -19.02 1.01
CA ASP A 96 3.61 -18.55 0.26
C ASP A 96 3.18 -17.44 -0.70
N PHE A 97 3.47 -16.20 -0.31
CA PHE A 97 3.13 -15.03 -1.11
C PHE A 97 4.26 -14.69 -2.07
N ALA A 98 3.92 -14.44 -3.32
CA ALA A 98 4.83 -13.71 -4.20
C ALA A 98 4.86 -12.26 -3.71
N VAL A 99 6.06 -11.73 -3.50
CA VAL A 99 6.28 -10.40 -2.93
C VAL A 99 6.91 -9.51 -3.99
N GLU A 100 6.29 -8.35 -4.23
CA GLU A 100 6.82 -7.35 -5.15
C GLU A 100 7.02 -6.03 -4.41
N ASP A 101 8.23 -5.49 -4.48
CA ASP A 101 8.50 -4.14 -3.99
C ASP A 101 8.02 -3.14 -5.05
N VAL A 102 6.81 -2.61 -4.85
CA VAL A 102 6.17 -1.69 -5.81
C VAL A 102 6.94 -0.37 -5.89
N LEU A 103 7.50 0.08 -4.77
CA LEU A 103 8.30 1.31 -4.75
C LEU A 103 9.51 1.17 -5.66
N ARG A 104 10.21 0.04 -5.60
CA ARG A 104 11.35 -0.24 -6.45
C ARG A 104 10.94 -0.38 -7.92
N HIS A 105 9.74 -0.92 -8.17
CA HIS A 105 9.23 -1.09 -9.53
C HIS A 105 9.08 0.25 -10.26
N TYR A 106 8.61 1.29 -9.53
CA TYR A 106 8.34 2.60 -10.13
C TYR A 106 9.44 3.64 -9.88
N THR A 107 10.41 3.36 -9.03
CA THR A 107 11.50 4.30 -8.67
C THR A 107 12.82 3.56 -8.55
N ASN A 108 13.88 4.29 -8.18
CA ASN A 108 15.17 3.69 -7.81
C ASN A 108 15.27 3.44 -6.31
N ARG A 109 14.19 3.69 -5.56
CA ARG A 109 14.17 3.50 -4.12
C ARG A 109 13.68 2.09 -3.77
N VAL A 110 14.17 1.56 -2.67
CA VAL A 110 13.76 0.26 -2.13
C VAL A 110 12.90 0.51 -0.89
N SER A 111 11.79 -0.25 -0.76
CA SER A 111 10.91 -0.12 0.40
C SER A 111 11.66 -0.39 1.70
N ALA A 112 11.42 0.46 2.70
CA ALA A 112 11.96 0.32 4.04
C ALA A 112 11.35 -0.92 4.71
N VAL A 113 12.13 -1.54 5.57
CA VAL A 113 11.72 -2.72 6.33
C VAL A 113 10.81 -2.35 7.49
#